data_372312743be10317647191c88c15c843
#
_entry.id   372312743be10317647191c88c15c843
#
_cell.length_a   1.000
_cell.length_b   1.000
_cell.length_c   1.000
_cell.angle_alpha   90.00
_cell.angle_beta   90.00
_cell.angle_gamma   90.00
#
_symmetry.space_group_name_H-M   'P 1'
#
loop_
_entity.id
_entity.type
_entity.pdbx_description
1 polymer ?
#
loop_
_entity_poly.entity_id
_entity_poly.type
_entity_poly.pdbx_seq_one_letter_code
_entity_poly.pdbx_strand_id
1 'polypeptide(L)'
;MAEGPEPKRRRAEAGAGAGAEAGAEPGPGAPFPLGSVRLRRLLRDSAREKAAFVHGQVTGPSGEDTDAVLILEKTPFQEEKIEELLKKHTKLELQMSNDIYSTYRLYPPPELSEIKTTVVYPATEKHLQKYLRQEVHLIRESWEDYKNITLPFIQSQSFSIQWVYNILEKKAEADRIIHENQDPRNGFVLVPDFKWNQNQEAIAKRFGVPGSQLRIYLHYQPSYYHLHVHFTALGYDAPGSSVERAHLLADVIDNLVLDSAYYQKRALTFALRADEPLLKKFQEAGRV
;
A
#
# COMPACT_ATOMS: atom_id res chain seq x y z
N MET A 1 -60.62 3.03 -18.46
CA MET A 1 -61.33 1.78 -18.19
C MET A 1 -60.51 0.66 -18.79
N ALA A 2 -59.82 -0.07 -17.99
CA ALA A 2 -59.42 -1.47 -18.17
C ALA A 2 -58.61 -1.87 -16.91
N GLU A 3 -59.19 -2.75 -16.15
CA GLU A 3 -58.69 -3.28 -14.91
C GLU A 3 -57.51 -4.23 -15.13
N GLY A 4 -56.53 -4.19 -14.23
CA GLY A 4 -55.48 -5.19 -14.11
C GLY A 4 -55.83 -6.25 -13.04
N PRO A 5 -55.33 -7.50 -13.15
CA PRO A 5 -55.75 -8.59 -12.29
C PRO A 5 -54.96 -8.70 -10.99
N GLU A 6 -55.65 -9.05 -9.92
CA GLU A 6 -55.16 -9.31 -8.56
C GLU A 6 -54.28 -10.59 -8.45
N PRO A 7 -53.40 -10.67 -7.43
CA PRO A 7 -52.60 -11.87 -7.19
C PRO A 7 -53.29 -12.93 -6.37
N LYS A 8 -53.25 -14.16 -6.81
CA LYS A 8 -53.78 -15.35 -6.15
C LYS A 8 -52.94 -15.75 -4.94
N ARG A 9 -53.57 -15.81 -3.74
CA ARG A 9 -53.09 -16.53 -2.56
C ARG A 9 -53.02 -18.03 -2.82
N ARG A 10 -51.91 -18.70 -2.44
CA ARG A 10 -51.84 -20.14 -2.24
C ARG A 10 -51.50 -20.50 -0.80
N ARG A 11 -52.23 -21.50 -0.36
CA ARG A 11 -52.39 -22.10 0.94
C ARG A 11 -51.13 -22.83 1.41
N ALA A 12 -50.92 -22.83 2.73
CA ALA A 12 -49.93 -23.61 3.45
C ALA A 12 -50.32 -25.09 3.48
N GLU A 13 -49.36 -25.97 3.29
CA GLU A 13 -49.38 -27.34 3.78
C GLU A 13 -48.11 -27.63 4.58
N ALA A 14 -48.33 -28.17 5.77
CA ALA A 14 -47.26 -28.58 6.67
C ALA A 14 -46.71 -29.94 6.26
N GLY A 15 -45.37 -30.04 6.25
CA GLY A 15 -44.66 -31.30 6.12
C GLY A 15 -43.40 -31.25 6.98
N ALA A 16 -43.42 -32.00 8.09
CA ALA A 16 -42.25 -32.21 8.94
C ALA A 16 -41.24 -33.08 8.25
N GLY A 17 -39.99 -32.59 8.14
CA GLY A 17 -38.84 -33.36 7.69
C GLY A 17 -37.59 -32.76 8.34
N ALA A 18 -37.04 -33.44 9.34
CA ALA A 18 -35.76 -33.14 9.92
C ALA A 18 -34.67 -33.38 8.88
N GLY A 19 -34.11 -32.28 8.34
CA GLY A 19 -32.92 -32.29 7.48
C GLY A 19 -31.85 -31.45 8.17
N ALA A 20 -30.67 -32.04 8.37
CA ALA A 20 -29.51 -31.39 8.96
C ALA A 20 -29.19 -30.09 8.18
N GLU A 21 -29.21 -28.97 8.89
CA GLU A 21 -28.74 -27.69 8.34
C GLU A 21 -27.22 -27.79 8.10
N ALA A 22 -26.86 -27.89 6.84
CA ALA A 22 -25.49 -27.62 6.40
C ALA A 22 -25.15 -26.17 6.79
N GLY A 23 -24.00 -25.97 7.44
CA GLY A 23 -23.55 -24.68 7.97
C GLY A 23 -23.63 -23.58 6.94
N ALA A 24 -24.51 -22.61 7.20
CA ALA A 24 -24.64 -21.42 6.38
C ALA A 24 -23.35 -20.59 6.50
N GLU A 25 -22.72 -20.31 5.39
CA GLU A 25 -21.70 -19.26 5.32
C GLU A 25 -22.32 -17.95 5.88
N PRO A 26 -21.56 -17.18 6.72
CA PRO A 26 -22.09 -15.93 7.23
C PRO A 26 -22.37 -14.99 6.06
N GLY A 27 -23.64 -14.66 5.87
CA GLY A 27 -24.08 -13.73 4.83
C GLY A 27 -23.43 -12.34 5.00
N PRO A 28 -23.38 -11.51 3.95
CA PRO A 28 -22.81 -10.17 4.02
C PRO A 28 -23.55 -9.34 5.09
N GLY A 29 -22.85 -9.02 6.18
CA GLY A 29 -23.38 -8.21 7.29
C GLY A 29 -23.42 -8.89 8.68
N ALA A 30 -23.12 -10.19 8.78
CA ALA A 30 -22.95 -10.82 10.09
C ALA A 30 -21.64 -10.32 10.75
N PRO A 31 -21.63 -9.96 12.05
CA PRO A 31 -20.42 -9.51 12.72
C PRO A 31 -19.39 -10.66 12.76
N PHE A 32 -18.15 -10.33 12.39
CA PHE A 32 -17.03 -11.28 12.43
C PHE A 32 -16.80 -11.77 13.86
N PRO A 33 -16.69 -13.09 14.11
CA PRO A 33 -16.58 -13.66 15.46
C PRO A 33 -15.14 -13.48 16.01
N LEU A 34 -14.74 -12.25 16.30
CA LEU A 34 -13.39 -11.90 16.74
C LEU A 34 -12.95 -12.71 17.96
N GLY A 35 -13.86 -12.98 18.90
CA GLY A 35 -13.59 -13.75 20.11
C GLY A 35 -13.26 -15.24 19.87
N SER A 36 -13.59 -15.78 18.70
CA SER A 36 -13.28 -17.16 18.30
C SER A 36 -11.99 -17.29 17.49
N VAL A 37 -11.30 -16.19 17.26
CA VAL A 37 -10.04 -16.21 16.50
C VAL A 37 -8.91 -16.76 17.35
N ARG A 38 -8.31 -17.85 16.90
CA ARG A 38 -7.09 -18.40 17.47
C ARG A 38 -5.90 -17.84 16.70
N LEU A 39 -5.00 -17.11 17.37
CA LEU A 39 -3.76 -16.61 16.78
C LEU A 39 -2.87 -17.78 16.33
N ARG A 40 -2.45 -17.76 15.06
CA ARG A 40 -1.50 -18.72 14.49
C ARG A 40 -0.10 -18.12 14.43
N ARG A 41 0.04 -16.97 13.80
CA ARG A 41 1.33 -16.26 13.71
C ARG A 41 1.15 -14.79 13.35
N LEU A 42 2.16 -14.01 13.68
CA LEU A 42 2.33 -12.66 13.15
C LEU A 42 2.92 -12.77 11.73
N LEU A 43 2.24 -12.23 10.72
CA LEU A 43 2.71 -12.23 9.35
C LEU A 43 3.73 -11.11 9.10
N ARG A 44 3.41 -9.92 9.60
CA ARG A 44 4.25 -8.72 9.52
C ARG A 44 3.82 -7.73 10.58
N ASP A 45 4.76 -6.95 11.07
CA ASP A 45 4.51 -5.74 11.85
C ASP A 45 5.22 -4.54 11.24
N SER A 46 4.71 -3.36 11.55
CA SER A 46 5.32 -2.09 11.19
C SER A 46 5.27 -1.16 12.39
N ALA A 47 6.41 -0.97 13.05
CA ALA A 47 6.53 -0.04 14.16
C ALA A 47 6.25 1.41 13.72
N ARG A 48 6.59 1.76 12.47
CA ARG A 48 6.36 3.06 11.88
C ARG A 48 4.87 3.33 11.64
N GLU A 49 4.19 2.42 10.97
CA GLU A 49 2.76 2.52 10.66
C GLU A 49 1.87 2.18 11.86
N LYS A 50 2.46 1.68 12.96
CA LYS A 50 1.73 1.17 14.13
C LYS A 50 0.70 0.10 13.77
N ALA A 51 1.06 -0.74 12.80
CA ALA A 51 0.21 -1.80 12.26
C ALA A 51 0.79 -3.18 12.53
N ALA A 52 -0.09 -4.18 12.69
CA ALA A 52 0.26 -5.59 12.76
C ALA A 52 -0.64 -6.40 11.83
N PHE A 53 -0.04 -7.34 11.10
CA PHE A 53 -0.73 -8.25 10.19
C PHE A 53 -0.68 -9.65 10.78
N VAL A 54 -1.83 -10.22 11.07
CA VAL A 54 -1.97 -11.40 11.89
C VAL A 54 -2.67 -12.51 11.09
N HIS A 55 -2.10 -13.71 11.09
CA HIS A 55 -2.78 -14.92 10.67
C HIS A 55 -3.52 -15.51 11.88
N GLY A 56 -4.81 -15.60 11.78
CA GLY A 56 -5.68 -16.28 12.74
C GLY A 56 -6.44 -17.42 12.09
N GLN A 57 -7.02 -18.26 12.90
CA GLN A 57 -7.99 -19.27 12.47
C GLN A 57 -9.26 -19.14 13.28
N VAL A 58 -10.39 -19.29 12.61
CA VAL A 58 -11.71 -19.32 13.21
C VAL A 58 -12.22 -20.76 13.10
N THR A 59 -12.59 -21.36 14.24
CA THR A 59 -13.20 -22.68 14.24
C THR A 59 -14.70 -22.51 14.01
N GLY A 60 -15.18 -23.08 12.90
CA GLY A 60 -16.60 -23.07 12.54
C GLY A 60 -17.44 -24.01 13.42
N PRO A 61 -18.78 -23.94 13.31
CA PRO A 61 -19.70 -24.80 14.08
C PRO A 61 -19.50 -26.29 13.83
N SER A 62 -19.03 -26.67 12.65
CA SER A 62 -18.70 -28.04 12.25
C SER A 62 -17.33 -28.53 12.75
N GLY A 63 -16.57 -27.67 13.44
CA GLY A 63 -15.24 -27.98 13.95
C GLY A 63 -14.11 -27.81 12.94
N GLU A 64 -14.38 -27.30 11.76
CA GLU A 64 -13.37 -26.96 10.75
C GLU A 64 -12.74 -25.59 11.02
N ASP A 65 -11.42 -25.52 10.86
CA ASP A 65 -10.67 -24.30 11.02
C ASP A 65 -10.58 -23.56 9.67
N THR A 66 -11.00 -22.32 9.65
CA THR A 66 -10.92 -21.43 8.48
C THR A 66 -9.93 -20.32 8.75
N ASP A 67 -9.01 -20.10 7.82
CA ASP A 67 -7.99 -19.08 7.94
C ASP A 67 -8.58 -17.66 7.83
N ALA A 68 -8.03 -16.74 8.62
CA ALA A 68 -8.33 -15.32 8.60
C ALA A 68 -7.06 -14.49 8.62
N VAL A 69 -7.07 -13.33 7.96
CA VAL A 69 -6.05 -12.30 8.15
C VAL A 69 -6.69 -11.10 8.82
N LEU A 70 -6.08 -10.68 9.95
CA LEU A 70 -6.47 -9.48 10.67
C LEU A 70 -5.37 -8.43 10.48
N ILE A 71 -5.76 -7.25 10.03
CA ILE A 71 -4.89 -6.09 9.93
C ILE A 71 -5.29 -5.13 11.04
N LEU A 72 -4.41 -4.98 12.02
CA LEU A 72 -4.63 -4.14 13.20
C LEU A 72 -3.82 -2.86 13.01
N GLU A 73 -4.48 -1.71 12.99
CA GLU A 73 -3.86 -0.41 12.77
C GLU A 73 -4.24 0.54 13.92
N LYS A 74 -3.25 1.12 14.60
CA LYS A 74 -3.54 2.21 15.52
C LYS A 74 -3.91 3.45 14.71
N THR A 75 -5.03 4.04 15.05
CA THR A 75 -5.49 5.27 14.42
C THR A 75 -4.54 6.43 14.70
N PRO A 76 -4.24 7.29 13.72
CA PRO A 76 -3.48 8.52 13.94
C PRO A 76 -4.18 9.43 14.96
N PHE A 77 -3.40 10.23 15.67
CA PHE A 77 -3.95 11.26 16.53
C PHE A 77 -4.76 12.26 15.69
N GLN A 78 -5.97 12.56 16.16
CA GLN A 78 -6.83 13.61 15.63
C GLN A 78 -6.81 14.78 16.58
N GLU A 79 -6.71 16.00 16.05
CA GLU A 79 -6.54 17.22 16.88
C GLU A 79 -7.66 17.35 17.91
N GLU A 80 -8.90 17.07 17.49
CA GLU A 80 -10.08 17.14 18.38
C GLU A 80 -10.00 16.12 19.53
N LYS A 81 -9.41 14.94 19.28
CA LYS A 81 -9.25 13.88 20.28
C LYS A 81 -8.04 14.11 21.20
N ILE A 82 -7.06 14.94 20.80
CA ILE A 82 -5.90 15.26 21.66
C ILE A 82 -6.35 16.02 22.90
N GLU A 83 -7.26 16.98 22.74
CA GLU A 83 -7.77 17.77 23.85
C GLU A 83 -8.49 16.88 24.89
N GLU A 84 -9.27 15.89 24.42
CA GLU A 84 -9.92 14.92 25.30
C GLU A 84 -8.91 13.99 25.99
N LEU A 85 -7.87 13.58 25.28
CA LEU A 85 -6.81 12.72 25.80
C LEU A 85 -6.05 13.36 26.96
N LEU A 86 -5.93 14.69 26.99
CA LEU A 86 -5.23 15.45 28.03
C LEU A 86 -6.11 15.75 29.27
N LYS A 87 -7.37 15.30 29.29
CA LYS A 87 -8.28 15.51 30.42
C LYS A 87 -7.96 14.60 31.62
N LYS A 88 -8.54 14.93 32.78
CA LYS A 88 -8.24 14.30 34.08
C LYS A 88 -8.46 12.78 34.17
N HIS A 89 -9.30 12.20 33.33
CA HIS A 89 -9.58 10.75 33.37
C HIS A 89 -8.54 9.87 32.67
N THR A 90 -7.56 10.49 32.04
CA THR A 90 -6.43 9.78 31.44
C THR A 90 -5.39 9.43 32.49
N LYS A 91 -5.07 8.15 32.66
CA LYS A 91 -4.04 7.69 33.60
C LYS A 91 -2.65 7.87 33.01
N LEU A 92 -1.74 8.46 33.80
CA LEU A 92 -0.32 8.63 33.47
C LEU A 92 0.55 7.87 34.46
N GLU A 93 1.50 7.08 33.96
CA GLU A 93 2.49 6.38 34.77
C GLU A 93 3.91 6.80 34.34
N LEU A 94 4.69 7.37 35.27
CA LEU A 94 6.07 7.73 35.01
C LEU A 94 6.92 6.47 34.77
N GLN A 95 7.67 6.46 33.67
CA GLN A 95 8.60 5.38 33.32
C GLN A 95 10.05 5.77 33.59
N MET A 96 10.42 6.99 33.24
CA MET A 96 11.77 7.49 33.37
C MET A 96 11.74 9.02 33.51
N SER A 97 12.65 9.57 34.29
CA SER A 97 12.87 11.01 34.36
C SER A 97 14.37 11.30 34.39
N ASN A 98 14.80 12.25 33.56
CA ASN A 98 16.18 12.74 33.53
C ASN A 98 16.16 14.19 33.12
N ASP A 99 16.65 15.05 34.05
CA ASP A 99 16.64 16.51 33.95
C ASP A 99 15.21 17.00 33.63
N ILE A 100 15.03 17.77 32.55
CA ILE A 100 13.73 18.29 32.10
C ILE A 100 12.90 17.28 31.30
N TYR A 101 13.45 16.09 30.96
CA TYR A 101 12.80 15.08 30.16
C TYR A 101 12.18 14.01 31.06
N SER A 102 10.90 13.75 30.86
CA SER A 102 10.21 12.64 31.51
C SER A 102 9.39 11.83 30.51
N THR A 103 9.50 10.52 30.58
CA THR A 103 8.73 9.58 29.74
C THR A 103 7.64 8.95 30.60
N TYR A 104 6.42 8.97 30.09
CA TYR A 104 5.24 8.39 30.72
C TYR A 104 4.59 7.35 29.83
N ARG A 105 3.91 6.38 30.44
CA ARG A 105 2.84 5.63 29.80
C ARG A 105 1.52 6.32 30.05
N LEU A 106 0.81 6.61 28.97
CA LEU A 106 -0.51 7.21 29.01
C LEU A 106 -1.54 6.12 28.66
N TYR A 107 -2.53 5.95 29.52
CA TYR A 107 -3.63 5.01 29.33
C TYR A 107 -4.91 5.80 29.03
N PRO A 108 -5.28 5.90 27.74
CA PRO A 108 -6.49 6.59 27.37
C PRO A 108 -7.73 5.78 27.79
N PRO A 109 -8.89 6.44 27.96
CA PRO A 109 -10.14 5.73 28.10
C PRO A 109 -10.46 4.91 26.84
N PRO A 110 -11.34 3.89 26.95
CA PRO A 110 -11.63 2.97 25.83
C PRO A 110 -12.01 3.69 24.54
N GLU A 111 -12.77 4.78 24.64
CA GLU A 111 -13.27 5.56 23.50
C GLU A 111 -12.16 6.23 22.68
N LEU A 112 -10.98 6.46 23.30
CA LEU A 112 -9.80 7.06 22.68
C LEU A 112 -8.70 6.04 22.37
N SER A 113 -8.95 4.75 22.59
CA SER A 113 -7.98 3.65 22.39
C SER A 113 -8.34 2.73 21.23
N GLU A 114 -9.15 3.20 20.30
CA GLU A 114 -9.61 2.41 19.14
C GLU A 114 -8.45 1.86 18.29
N ILE A 115 -8.66 0.63 17.79
CA ILE A 115 -7.77 -0.01 16.81
C ILE A 115 -8.62 -0.32 15.59
N LYS A 116 -8.28 0.32 14.46
CA LYS A 116 -8.89 -0.01 13.18
C LYS A 116 -8.51 -1.44 12.82
N THR A 117 -9.51 -2.29 12.61
CA THR A 117 -9.30 -3.69 12.28
C THR A 117 -9.93 -4.02 10.94
N THR A 118 -9.09 -4.43 9.98
CA THR A 118 -9.55 -4.97 8.69
C THR A 118 -9.44 -6.49 8.74
N VAL A 119 -10.51 -7.17 8.37
CA VAL A 119 -10.59 -8.64 8.38
C VAL A 119 -10.71 -9.17 6.96
N VAL A 120 -9.87 -10.13 6.61
CA VAL A 120 -9.99 -10.94 5.39
C VAL A 120 -10.40 -12.35 5.82
N TYR A 121 -11.67 -12.72 5.56
CA TYR A 121 -12.25 -14.00 5.97
C TYR A 121 -13.35 -14.44 5.00
N PRO A 122 -13.31 -15.67 4.51
CA PRO A 122 -12.22 -16.66 4.64
C PRO A 122 -10.96 -16.21 3.91
N ALA A 123 -9.78 -16.44 4.53
CA ALA A 123 -8.51 -16.15 3.90
C ALA A 123 -7.97 -17.38 3.14
N THR A 124 -7.30 -17.13 2.02
CA THR A 124 -6.61 -18.16 1.25
C THR A 124 -5.10 -18.00 1.41
N GLU A 125 -4.32 -19.01 1.00
CA GLU A 125 -2.86 -18.93 1.01
C GLU A 125 -2.34 -17.70 0.26
N LYS A 126 -3.00 -17.29 -0.83
CA LYS A 126 -2.66 -16.05 -1.56
C LYS A 126 -2.78 -14.81 -0.68
N HIS A 127 -3.78 -14.75 0.20
CA HIS A 127 -3.93 -13.65 1.15
C HIS A 127 -2.83 -13.69 2.22
N LEU A 128 -2.48 -14.87 2.73
CA LEU A 128 -1.40 -15.03 3.70
C LEU A 128 -0.06 -14.57 3.13
N GLN A 129 0.28 -15.00 1.92
CA GLN A 129 1.51 -14.63 1.24
C GLN A 129 1.59 -13.13 0.93
N LYS A 130 0.47 -12.50 0.57
CA LYS A 130 0.40 -11.05 0.33
C LYS A 130 0.82 -10.22 1.54
N TYR A 131 0.48 -10.67 2.75
CA TYR A 131 0.74 -9.95 3.99
C TYR A 131 1.97 -10.46 4.76
N LEU A 132 2.60 -11.53 4.29
CA LEU A 132 3.82 -12.05 4.88
C LEU A 132 4.96 -11.04 4.73
N ARG A 133 5.79 -10.91 5.76
CA ARG A 133 7.02 -10.13 5.68
C ARG A 133 7.95 -10.75 4.64
N GLN A 134 8.29 -9.95 3.64
CA GLN A 134 9.24 -10.35 2.61
C GLN A 134 10.66 -9.92 3.03
N GLU A 135 11.62 -10.79 2.83
CA GLU A 135 13.02 -10.41 2.89
C GLU A 135 13.33 -9.44 1.75
N VAL A 136 14.23 -8.50 2.01
CA VAL A 136 14.65 -7.49 1.04
C VAL A 136 16.16 -7.61 0.85
N HIS A 137 16.58 -7.70 -0.38
CA HIS A 137 17.98 -7.83 -0.78
C HIS A 137 18.46 -6.57 -1.50
N LEU A 138 19.63 -6.06 -1.12
CA LEU A 138 20.29 -4.99 -1.85
C LEU A 138 21.08 -5.58 -3.03
N ILE A 139 20.74 -5.15 -4.21
CA ILE A 139 21.41 -5.53 -5.46
C ILE A 139 22.35 -4.41 -5.87
N ARG A 140 23.58 -4.74 -6.19
CA ARG A 140 24.53 -3.81 -6.82
C ARG A 140 24.72 -4.23 -8.27
N GLU A 141 23.95 -3.61 -9.14
CA GLU A 141 23.89 -3.90 -10.57
C GLU A 141 24.98 -3.12 -11.34
N SER A 142 25.84 -3.83 -12.02
CA SER A 142 26.75 -3.24 -13.02
C SER A 142 26.06 -3.08 -14.38
N TRP A 143 26.67 -2.36 -15.30
CA TRP A 143 26.19 -2.27 -16.69
C TRP A 143 26.10 -3.64 -17.37
N GLU A 144 27.00 -4.56 -17.04
CA GLU A 144 26.96 -5.93 -17.55
C GLU A 144 25.79 -6.73 -16.99
N ASP A 145 25.53 -6.58 -15.70
CA ASP A 145 24.35 -7.21 -15.06
C ASP A 145 23.07 -6.66 -15.68
N TYR A 146 23.00 -5.34 -15.90
CA TYR A 146 21.86 -4.73 -16.60
C TYR A 146 21.65 -5.35 -17.98
N LYS A 147 22.68 -5.44 -18.81
CA LYS A 147 22.56 -6.00 -20.16
C LYS A 147 22.18 -7.48 -20.18
N ASN A 148 22.71 -8.26 -19.23
CA ASN A 148 22.62 -9.72 -19.27
C ASN A 148 21.46 -10.25 -18.41
N ILE A 149 20.98 -9.50 -17.44
CA ILE A 149 19.94 -9.93 -16.49
C ILE A 149 18.69 -9.03 -16.60
N THR A 150 18.84 -7.74 -16.29
CA THR A 150 17.70 -6.82 -16.16
C THR A 150 17.04 -6.52 -17.51
N LEU A 151 17.82 -6.18 -18.53
CA LEU A 151 17.27 -5.86 -19.85
C LEU A 151 16.54 -7.03 -20.49
N PRO A 152 17.08 -8.26 -20.54
CA PRO A 152 16.32 -9.43 -21.01
C PRO A 152 15.07 -9.71 -20.19
N PHE A 153 15.13 -9.51 -18.86
CA PHE A 153 13.97 -9.64 -18.00
C PHE A 153 12.88 -8.63 -18.38
N ILE A 154 13.23 -7.35 -18.53
CA ILE A 154 12.27 -6.30 -18.94
C ILE A 154 11.64 -6.66 -20.30
N GLN A 155 12.46 -7.09 -21.26
CA GLN A 155 12.00 -7.47 -22.60
C GLN A 155 11.11 -8.69 -22.60
N SER A 156 11.29 -9.63 -21.68
CA SER A 156 10.45 -10.82 -21.53
C SER A 156 9.10 -10.54 -20.87
N GLN A 157 8.95 -9.39 -20.20
CA GLN A 157 7.72 -9.02 -19.52
C GLN A 157 6.78 -8.32 -20.49
N SER A 158 5.55 -8.81 -20.57
CA SER A 158 4.48 -8.15 -21.34
C SER A 158 3.87 -7.02 -20.50
N PHE A 159 4.68 -6.00 -20.15
CA PHE A 159 4.15 -4.82 -19.46
C PHE A 159 3.28 -4.03 -20.42
N SER A 160 1.97 -4.05 -20.21
CA SER A 160 1.08 -3.16 -20.96
C SER A 160 1.26 -1.74 -20.44
N ILE A 161 1.75 -0.86 -21.31
CA ILE A 161 1.78 0.59 -21.08
C ILE A 161 0.61 1.29 -21.79
N GLN A 162 -0.39 0.53 -22.25
CA GLN A 162 -1.55 1.08 -22.94
C GLN A 162 -2.31 2.12 -22.11
N TRP A 163 -2.36 1.92 -20.79
CA TRP A 163 -2.95 2.89 -19.89
C TRP A 163 -2.25 4.25 -19.93
N VAL A 164 -0.92 4.29 -20.11
CA VAL A 164 -0.17 5.54 -20.29
C VAL A 164 -0.60 6.24 -21.58
N TYR A 165 -0.66 5.49 -22.69
CA TYR A 165 -1.14 6.04 -23.96
C TYR A 165 -2.58 6.52 -23.88
N ASN A 166 -3.44 5.82 -23.14
CA ASN A 166 -4.83 6.25 -22.94
C ASN A 166 -4.91 7.59 -22.21
N ILE A 167 -4.01 7.87 -21.26
CA ILE A 167 -3.93 9.17 -20.59
C ILE A 167 -3.39 10.23 -21.54
N LEU A 168 -2.26 9.95 -22.22
CA LEU A 168 -1.63 10.89 -23.17
C LEU A 168 -2.57 11.27 -24.33
N GLU A 169 -3.35 10.32 -24.80
CA GLU A 169 -4.34 10.50 -25.87
C GLU A 169 -5.69 11.00 -25.34
N LYS A 170 -5.82 11.25 -24.04
CA LYS A 170 -7.06 11.70 -23.37
C LYS A 170 -8.25 10.74 -23.54
N LYS A 171 -7.99 9.48 -23.80
CA LYS A 171 -9.01 8.42 -23.86
C LYS A 171 -9.50 7.98 -22.49
N ALA A 172 -8.67 8.17 -21.45
CA ALA A 172 -8.99 7.91 -20.06
C ALA A 172 -8.39 8.99 -19.16
N GLU A 173 -9.00 9.23 -18.00
CA GLU A 173 -8.51 10.10 -16.93
C GLU A 173 -8.16 11.55 -17.36
N ALA A 174 -8.76 12.04 -18.44
CA ALA A 174 -8.51 13.39 -18.97
C ALA A 174 -8.83 14.50 -17.95
N ASP A 175 -9.81 14.27 -17.09
CA ASP A 175 -10.24 15.14 -15.99
C ASP A 175 -9.21 15.26 -14.86
N ARG A 176 -8.26 14.30 -14.76
CA ARG A 176 -7.18 14.29 -13.77
C ARG A 176 -5.94 15.06 -14.23
N ILE A 177 -5.84 15.45 -15.49
CA ILE A 177 -4.68 16.16 -16.01
C ILE A 177 -4.61 17.56 -15.38
N ILE A 178 -3.57 17.79 -14.58
CA ILE A 178 -3.30 19.07 -13.92
C ILE A 178 -2.62 20.04 -14.88
N HIS A 179 -1.70 19.54 -15.68
CA HIS A 179 -0.94 20.31 -16.65
C HIS A 179 -0.51 19.44 -17.82
N GLU A 180 -0.46 20.01 -19.01
CA GLU A 180 0.00 19.37 -20.23
C GLU A 180 0.93 20.33 -20.98
N ASN A 181 2.08 19.82 -21.41
CA ASN A 181 2.93 20.44 -22.40
C ASN A 181 2.86 19.61 -23.68
N GLN A 182 2.31 20.18 -24.76
CA GLN A 182 2.10 19.49 -26.03
C GLN A 182 3.29 19.60 -27.01
N ASP A 183 4.46 20.06 -26.54
CA ASP A 183 5.65 20.13 -27.39
C ASP A 183 6.02 18.73 -27.91
N PRO A 184 6.18 18.54 -29.24
CA PRO A 184 6.44 17.22 -29.82
C PRO A 184 7.75 16.58 -29.38
N ARG A 185 8.70 17.34 -28.84
CA ARG A 185 10.02 16.85 -28.38
C ARG A 185 10.11 16.74 -26.87
N ASN A 186 9.48 17.69 -26.16
CA ASN A 186 9.61 17.84 -24.72
C ASN A 186 8.25 17.81 -24.01
N GLY A 187 7.22 17.29 -24.70
CA GLY A 187 5.86 17.21 -24.16
C GLY A 187 5.77 16.26 -22.97
N PHE A 188 4.91 16.60 -22.05
CA PHE A 188 4.60 15.76 -20.87
C PHE A 188 3.20 16.06 -20.34
N VAL A 189 2.69 15.10 -19.59
CA VAL A 189 1.43 15.24 -18.86
C VAL A 189 1.71 15.10 -17.38
N LEU A 190 1.12 15.99 -16.56
CA LEU A 190 1.17 15.94 -15.13
C LEU A 190 -0.18 15.47 -14.58
N VAL A 191 -0.17 14.35 -13.88
CA VAL A 191 -1.35 13.74 -13.24
C VAL A 191 -1.08 13.43 -11.76
N PRO A 192 -2.09 13.57 -10.87
CA PRO A 192 -1.95 13.12 -9.48
C PRO A 192 -1.95 11.59 -9.40
N ASP A 193 -1.18 11.00 -8.50
CA ASP A 193 -1.25 9.57 -8.20
C ASP A 193 -2.58 9.21 -7.49
N PHE A 194 -3.17 8.06 -7.79
CA PHE A 194 -4.40 7.56 -7.17
C PHE A 194 -4.32 7.41 -5.64
N LYS A 195 -3.14 7.21 -5.11
CA LYS A 195 -2.91 7.06 -3.67
C LYS A 195 -2.92 8.37 -2.88
N TRP A 196 -3.12 9.49 -3.55
CA TRP A 196 -3.05 10.83 -2.98
C TRP A 196 -4.43 11.35 -2.54
N ASN A 197 -5.15 10.59 -1.75
CA ASN A 197 -6.49 10.97 -1.30
C ASN A 197 -6.54 12.05 -0.22
N GLN A 198 -5.42 12.52 0.32
CA GLN A 198 -5.44 13.45 1.47
C GLN A 198 -4.54 14.67 1.39
N ASN A 199 -3.69 14.82 0.37
CA ASN A 199 -2.88 16.03 0.21
C ASN A 199 -2.91 16.51 -1.24
N GLN A 200 -4.01 17.19 -1.59
CA GLN A 200 -4.15 17.91 -2.86
C GLN A 200 -3.30 19.17 -2.93
N GLU A 201 -2.37 19.37 -2.01
CA GLU A 201 -1.52 20.55 -1.91
C GLU A 201 -0.15 20.35 -2.54
N ALA A 202 -0.05 19.76 -3.69
CA ALA A 202 1.27 19.58 -4.25
C ALA A 202 1.38 20.12 -5.67
N ILE A 203 2.24 20.97 -5.83
CA ILE A 203 3.05 21.49 -6.93
C ILE A 203 2.81 22.97 -7.16
N ALA A 204 3.79 23.64 -6.67
CA ALA A 204 4.23 25.03 -6.73
C ALA A 204 3.18 26.12 -6.94
N LYS A 205 2.59 26.33 -8.09
CA LYS A 205 1.71 27.47 -8.30
C LYS A 205 0.22 27.21 -8.01
N ARG A 206 -0.22 25.99 -8.16
CA ARG A 206 -1.62 25.63 -7.93
C ARG A 206 -1.89 25.32 -6.47
N PHE A 207 -0.85 24.92 -5.72
CA PHE A 207 -0.96 24.37 -4.37
C PHE A 207 -0.12 25.11 -3.32
N GLY A 208 0.54 26.21 -3.68
CA GLY A 208 1.27 27.05 -2.73
C GLY A 208 2.56 26.45 -2.15
N VAL A 209 3.05 25.30 -2.68
CA VAL A 209 4.28 24.67 -2.21
C VAL A 209 5.47 25.16 -3.04
N PRO A 210 6.47 25.84 -2.42
CA PRO A 210 7.66 26.29 -3.13
C PRO A 210 8.52 25.11 -3.57
N GLY A 211 9.25 25.26 -4.68
CA GLY A 211 10.12 24.22 -5.23
C GLY A 211 11.15 23.66 -4.23
N SER A 212 11.61 24.50 -3.28
CA SER A 212 12.50 24.10 -2.20
C SER A 212 11.88 23.12 -1.18
N GLN A 213 10.58 22.95 -1.18
CA GLN A 213 9.85 21.99 -0.36
C GLN A 213 9.39 20.76 -1.13
N LEU A 214 9.84 20.61 -2.37
CA LEU A 214 9.54 19.45 -3.21
C LEU A 214 10.72 18.49 -3.26
N ARG A 215 10.40 17.20 -3.17
CA ARG A 215 11.29 16.10 -3.55
C ARG A 215 10.92 15.68 -4.95
N ILE A 216 11.86 15.84 -5.90
CA ILE A 216 11.67 15.49 -7.32
C ILE A 216 12.65 14.36 -7.62
N TYR A 217 12.16 13.21 -8.06
CA TYR A 217 13.01 12.01 -8.17
C TYR A 217 12.49 11.01 -9.20
N LEU A 218 13.38 10.11 -9.59
CA LEU A 218 13.11 8.92 -10.40
C LEU A 218 13.27 7.67 -9.55
N HIS A 219 12.54 6.62 -9.88
CA HIS A 219 12.74 5.31 -9.27
C HIS A 219 13.69 4.44 -10.08
N TYR A 220 14.55 3.68 -9.38
CA TYR A 220 15.24 2.53 -9.90
C TYR A 220 15.22 1.38 -8.88
N GLN A 221 14.64 0.20 -9.16
CA GLN A 221 13.85 -0.15 -10.34
C GLN A 221 12.46 0.50 -10.30
N PRO A 222 11.98 0.97 -11.44
CA PRO A 222 10.64 1.56 -11.51
C PRO A 222 9.55 0.48 -11.47
N SER A 223 8.34 0.87 -11.07
CA SER A 223 7.19 -0.03 -11.16
C SER A 223 6.69 -0.21 -12.61
N TYR A 224 6.97 0.78 -13.46
CA TYR A 224 6.61 0.79 -14.88
C TYR A 224 7.80 1.33 -15.68
N TYR A 225 8.21 0.60 -16.72
CA TYR A 225 9.38 0.92 -17.54
C TYR A 225 9.07 1.92 -18.66
N HIS A 226 8.56 3.09 -18.28
CA HIS A 226 8.53 4.29 -19.10
C HIS A 226 9.08 5.45 -18.27
N LEU A 227 9.59 6.48 -18.94
CA LEU A 227 10.15 7.62 -18.22
C LEU A 227 9.05 8.39 -17.49
N HIS A 228 9.13 8.43 -16.16
CA HIS A 228 8.27 9.23 -15.32
C HIS A 228 9.05 9.80 -14.13
N VAL A 229 8.64 10.96 -13.67
CA VAL A 229 9.25 11.69 -12.55
C VAL A 229 8.22 11.84 -11.45
N HIS A 230 8.63 11.58 -10.22
CA HIS A 230 7.82 11.76 -9.03
C HIS A 230 8.07 13.13 -8.41
N PHE A 231 6.98 13.80 -8.02
CA PHE A 231 6.99 15.05 -7.26
C PHE A 231 6.26 14.81 -5.95
N THR A 232 6.93 14.99 -4.83
CA THR A 232 6.33 14.83 -3.50
C THR A 232 6.76 15.96 -2.57
N ALA A 233 5.89 16.39 -1.66
CA ALA A 233 6.29 17.32 -0.62
C ALA A 233 7.37 16.68 0.28
N LEU A 234 8.37 17.46 0.72
CA LEU A 234 9.44 16.96 1.61
C LEU A 234 8.89 16.45 2.94
N GLY A 235 7.85 17.09 3.47
CA GLY A 235 7.19 16.66 4.70
C GLY A 235 6.33 15.41 4.56
N TYR A 236 6.10 14.94 3.32
CA TYR A 236 5.33 13.73 3.06
C TYR A 236 6.25 12.53 2.87
N ASP A 237 6.03 11.50 3.68
CA ASP A 237 6.77 10.26 3.61
C ASP A 237 6.17 9.33 2.53
N ALA A 238 6.51 9.63 1.28
CA ALA A 238 5.97 8.92 0.13
C ALA A 238 6.52 7.49 0.03
N PRO A 239 5.68 6.48 -0.25
CA PRO A 239 6.15 5.14 -0.57
C PRO A 239 7.14 5.15 -1.73
N GLY A 240 8.29 4.47 -1.56
CA GLY A 240 9.34 4.41 -2.57
C GLY A 240 10.29 5.62 -2.62
N SER A 241 10.17 6.58 -1.71
CA SER A 241 11.09 7.72 -1.61
C SER A 241 12.38 7.43 -0.83
N SER A 242 12.61 6.19 -0.44
CA SER A 242 13.81 5.75 0.28
C SER A 242 15.04 5.72 -0.65
N VAL A 243 16.23 5.85 -0.04
CA VAL A 243 17.51 6.02 -0.75
C VAL A 243 17.90 4.84 -1.64
N GLU A 244 17.41 3.66 -1.32
CA GLU A 244 17.66 2.45 -2.12
C GLU A 244 16.78 2.36 -3.37
N ARG A 245 15.91 3.33 -3.61
CA ARG A 245 15.00 3.34 -4.76
C ARG A 245 14.87 4.69 -5.45
N ALA A 246 14.94 5.78 -4.70
CA ALA A 246 14.73 7.14 -5.21
C ALA A 246 16.07 7.81 -5.54
N HIS A 247 16.19 8.33 -6.75
CA HIS A 247 17.32 9.13 -7.23
C HIS A 247 16.82 10.55 -7.50
N LEU A 248 17.37 11.54 -6.80
CA LEU A 248 16.98 12.94 -7.00
C LEU A 248 17.20 13.35 -8.46
N LEU A 249 16.22 13.99 -9.06
CA LEU A 249 16.31 14.40 -10.48
C LEU A 249 17.46 15.35 -10.73
N ALA A 250 17.77 16.25 -9.79
CA ALA A 250 18.92 17.15 -9.89
C ALA A 250 20.22 16.36 -10.01
N ASP A 251 20.45 15.37 -9.12
CA ASP A 251 21.67 14.54 -9.17
C ASP A 251 21.75 13.73 -10.46
N VAL A 252 20.61 13.25 -10.98
CA VAL A 252 20.57 12.52 -12.25
C VAL A 252 20.96 13.43 -13.41
N ILE A 253 20.47 14.67 -13.44
CA ILE A 253 20.83 15.67 -14.46
C ILE A 253 22.32 16.00 -14.37
N ASP A 254 22.82 16.31 -13.19
CA ASP A 254 24.24 16.67 -12.99
C ASP A 254 25.17 15.53 -13.40
N ASN A 255 24.82 14.28 -13.05
CA ASN A 255 25.57 13.10 -13.47
C ASN A 255 25.63 12.95 -15.00
N LEU A 256 24.51 13.20 -15.69
CA LEU A 256 24.43 13.11 -17.15
C LEU A 256 25.13 14.29 -17.86
N VAL A 257 25.13 15.47 -17.24
CA VAL A 257 25.89 16.64 -17.71
C VAL A 257 27.39 16.37 -17.59
N LEU A 258 27.81 15.75 -16.47
CA LEU A 258 29.19 15.38 -16.22
C LEU A 258 29.70 14.31 -17.22
N ASP A 259 28.89 13.29 -17.47
CA ASP A 259 29.16 12.22 -18.41
C ASP A 259 27.83 11.62 -18.92
N SER A 260 27.56 11.79 -20.22
CA SER A 260 26.34 11.25 -20.85
C SER A 260 26.20 9.72 -20.74
N ALA A 261 27.32 9.01 -20.50
CA ALA A 261 27.35 7.57 -20.28
C ALA A 261 27.52 7.18 -18.80
N TYR A 262 27.28 8.10 -17.87
CA TYR A 262 27.52 7.91 -16.43
C TYR A 262 26.89 6.62 -15.90
N TYR A 263 25.61 6.38 -16.19
CA TYR A 263 24.88 5.22 -15.73
C TYR A 263 25.25 3.90 -16.45
N GLN A 264 26.01 3.97 -17.53
CA GLN A 264 26.64 2.79 -18.17
C GLN A 264 27.98 2.41 -17.52
N LYS A 265 28.59 3.34 -16.80
CA LYS A 265 29.91 3.16 -16.17
C LYS A 265 29.83 2.89 -14.68
N ARG A 266 28.76 3.32 -14.04
CA ARG A 266 28.56 3.20 -12.61
C ARG A 266 27.57 2.09 -12.28
N ALA A 267 27.91 1.28 -11.28
CA ALA A 267 26.94 0.33 -10.71
C ALA A 267 25.85 1.09 -9.91
N LEU A 268 24.59 0.68 -10.07
CA LEU A 268 23.46 1.15 -9.29
C LEU A 268 23.13 0.15 -8.19
N THR A 269 22.76 0.69 -7.02
CA THR A 269 22.32 -0.13 -5.90
C THR A 269 20.83 0.10 -5.67
N PHE A 270 20.07 -0.97 -5.61
CA PHE A 270 18.63 -0.93 -5.36
C PHE A 270 18.16 -2.15 -4.57
N ALA A 271 16.96 -2.08 -4.02
CA ALA A 271 16.37 -3.13 -3.21
C ALA A 271 15.35 -3.94 -4.01
N LEU A 272 15.41 -5.26 -3.91
CA LEU A 272 14.41 -6.20 -4.41
C LEU A 272 13.86 -7.05 -3.27
N ARG A 273 12.57 -7.30 -3.28
CA ARG A 273 11.93 -8.21 -2.32
C ARG A 273 12.05 -9.65 -2.80
N ALA A 274 12.00 -10.59 -1.85
CA ALA A 274 12.13 -12.01 -2.11
C ALA A 274 11.07 -12.56 -3.10
N ASP A 275 9.90 -11.93 -3.19
CA ASP A 275 8.83 -12.31 -4.12
C ASP A 275 8.97 -11.68 -5.52
N GLU A 276 9.93 -10.78 -5.74
CA GLU A 276 10.11 -10.12 -7.03
C GLU A 276 10.83 -11.04 -8.03
N PRO A 277 10.25 -11.27 -9.23
CA PRO A 277 10.84 -12.18 -10.22
C PRO A 277 12.25 -11.77 -10.68
N LEU A 278 12.58 -10.47 -10.68
CA LEU A 278 13.90 -9.99 -11.03
C LEU A 278 14.97 -10.47 -10.03
N LEU A 279 14.65 -10.56 -8.72
CA LEU A 279 15.58 -11.10 -7.73
C LEU A 279 16.00 -12.54 -8.08
N LYS A 280 15.05 -13.36 -8.52
CA LYS A 280 15.35 -14.75 -8.93
C LYS A 280 16.37 -14.79 -10.08
N LYS A 281 16.27 -13.85 -11.03
CA LYS A 281 17.23 -13.75 -12.13
C LYS A 281 18.66 -13.40 -11.66
N PHE A 282 18.76 -12.52 -10.67
CA PHE A 282 20.06 -12.21 -10.05
C PHE A 282 20.62 -13.41 -9.26
N GLN A 283 19.76 -14.16 -8.57
CA GLN A 283 20.14 -15.40 -7.86
C GLN A 283 20.62 -16.49 -8.84
N GLU A 284 19.86 -16.73 -9.92
CA GLU A 284 20.21 -17.67 -10.97
C GLU A 284 21.56 -17.33 -11.63
N ALA A 285 21.90 -16.05 -11.72
CA ALA A 285 23.16 -15.56 -12.23
C ALA A 285 24.30 -15.53 -11.18
N GLY A 286 24.04 -15.97 -9.94
CA GLY A 286 25.03 -15.96 -8.86
C GLY A 286 25.48 -14.57 -8.40
N ARG A 287 24.57 -13.56 -8.50
CA ARG A 287 24.86 -12.17 -8.14
C ARG A 287 24.31 -11.77 -6.77
N VAL A 288 23.58 -12.67 -6.10
CA VAL A 288 23.02 -12.53 -4.75
C VAL A 288 23.14 -13.85 -4.01
#